data_7b95c2d518ac93e16f6058c766407476
#
_entry.id   7b95c2d518ac93e16f6058c766407476
#
_cell.length_a   1.000
_cell.length_b   1.000
_cell.length_c   1.000
_cell.angle_alpha   90.00
_cell.angle_beta   90.00
_cell.angle_gamma   90.00
#
_symmetry.space_group_name_H-M   'P 1'
#
loop_
_entity.id
_entity.type
_entity.pdbx_description
1 polymer ?
#
loop_
_entity_poly.entity_id
_entity_poly.type
_entity_poly.pdbx_seq_one_letter_code
_entity_poly.pdbx_strand_id
1 'polypeptide(L)'
;MRRLSKTELTGYRKRWTREQENYCPLCERQMDSDTVVDHDHRTGECRAVVCRWCNAVLGKIENWTFRIGQGVDPLMFLGNVSNYLKRGDTLGYKGVIYPSHKTEDEKRLLKNKRARIARAKAKRATAQS
;
A
#
# COMPACT_ATOMS: atom_id res chain seq x y z
N MET A 1 -6.85 22.09 22.21
CA MET A 1 -7.55 21.15 21.33
C MET A 1 -8.75 20.53 22.04
N ARG A 2 -9.87 20.48 21.39
CA ARG A 2 -11.09 19.88 21.93
C ARG A 2 -11.29 18.48 21.35
N ARG A 3 -11.65 17.52 22.18
CA ARG A 3 -11.99 16.18 21.74
C ARG A 3 -13.43 16.13 21.20
N LEU A 4 -13.60 15.53 20.03
CA LEU A 4 -14.93 15.28 19.48
C LEU A 4 -15.57 14.06 20.15
N SER A 5 -16.88 14.11 20.33
CA SER A 5 -17.66 12.91 20.66
C SER A 5 -17.87 12.06 19.42
N LYS A 6 -18.24 10.80 19.61
CA LYS A 6 -18.56 9.89 18.48
C LYS A 6 -19.71 10.42 17.62
N THR A 7 -20.69 11.06 18.24
CA THR A 7 -21.85 11.64 17.52
C THR A 7 -21.44 12.86 16.69
N GLU A 8 -20.54 13.70 17.21
CA GLU A 8 -20.04 14.86 16.49
C GLU A 8 -19.18 14.46 15.28
N LEU A 9 -18.48 13.34 15.37
CA LEU A 9 -17.54 12.89 14.32
C LEU A 9 -18.23 12.72 12.96
N THR A 10 -19.43 12.20 12.93
CA THR A 10 -20.22 12.02 11.69
C THR A 10 -20.50 13.35 11.00
N GLY A 11 -20.89 14.36 11.78
CA GLY A 11 -21.14 15.71 11.25
C GLY A 11 -19.88 16.37 10.73
N TYR A 12 -18.77 16.26 11.46
CA TYR A 12 -17.47 16.75 11.02
C TYR A 12 -17.01 16.07 9.74
N ARG A 13 -17.14 14.76 9.64
CA ARG A 13 -16.79 14.02 8.43
C ARG A 13 -17.54 14.55 7.20
N LYS A 14 -18.86 14.74 7.32
CA LYS A 14 -19.68 15.27 6.22
C LYS A 14 -19.25 16.69 5.82
N ARG A 15 -19.01 17.57 6.79
CA ARG A 15 -18.58 18.94 6.53
C ARG A 15 -17.22 18.99 5.86
N TRP A 16 -16.24 18.27 6.38
CA TRP A 16 -14.90 18.26 5.80
C TRP A 16 -14.84 17.60 4.43
N THR A 17 -15.65 16.58 4.18
CA THR A 17 -15.80 16.00 2.84
C THR A 17 -16.21 17.06 1.83
N ARG A 18 -17.15 17.93 2.19
CA ARG A 18 -17.57 19.06 1.32
C ARG A 18 -16.46 20.09 1.17
N GLU A 19 -15.78 20.45 2.24
CA GLU A 19 -14.64 21.38 2.20
C GLU A 19 -13.49 20.88 1.31
N GLN A 20 -13.32 19.58 1.23
CA GLN A 20 -12.33 18.90 0.36
C GLN A 20 -12.86 18.70 -1.07
N GLU A 21 -14.03 19.23 -1.41
CA GLU A 21 -14.67 19.03 -2.71
C GLU A 21 -14.82 17.54 -3.07
N ASN A 22 -15.00 16.69 -2.05
CA ASN A 22 -15.18 15.24 -2.15
C ASN A 22 -13.93 14.49 -2.70
N TYR A 23 -12.74 15.09 -2.66
CA TYR A 23 -11.50 14.44 -3.09
C TYR A 23 -10.66 13.98 -1.90
N CYS A 24 -10.11 12.77 -2.03
CA CYS A 24 -9.17 12.23 -1.06
C CYS A 24 -7.79 12.86 -1.28
N PRO A 25 -7.18 13.47 -0.24
CA PRO A 25 -5.87 14.10 -0.40
C PRO A 25 -4.72 13.10 -0.61
N LEU A 26 -4.95 11.80 -0.39
CA LEU A 26 -3.92 10.78 -0.56
C LEU A 26 -3.92 10.18 -1.97
N CYS A 27 -5.07 9.76 -2.48
CA CYS A 27 -5.15 9.18 -3.82
C CYS A 27 -5.61 10.14 -4.91
N GLU A 28 -6.03 11.36 -4.51
CA GLU A 28 -6.51 12.43 -5.41
C GLU A 28 -7.73 12.04 -6.25
N ARG A 29 -8.42 10.96 -5.88
CA ARG A 29 -9.67 10.54 -6.53
C ARG A 29 -10.87 11.03 -5.77
N GLN A 30 -11.98 11.15 -6.46
CA GLN A 30 -13.28 11.43 -5.84
C GLN A 30 -13.63 10.29 -4.88
N MET A 31 -14.00 10.66 -3.65
CA MET A 31 -14.35 9.68 -2.63
C MET A 31 -15.76 9.15 -2.83
N ASP A 32 -15.95 7.86 -2.56
CA ASP A 32 -17.27 7.24 -2.42
C ASP A 32 -17.78 7.40 -0.98
N SER A 33 -18.75 6.58 -0.58
CA SER A 33 -19.31 6.62 0.77
C SER A 33 -18.40 6.00 1.84
N ASP A 34 -17.37 5.22 1.44
CA ASP A 34 -16.50 4.50 2.36
C ASP A 34 -15.29 5.35 2.72
N THR A 35 -15.54 6.32 3.59
CA THR A 35 -14.55 7.30 4.03
C THR A 35 -14.39 7.29 5.54
N VAL A 36 -13.24 7.78 6.01
CA VAL A 36 -12.93 7.90 7.43
C VAL A 36 -12.26 9.25 7.71
N VAL A 37 -12.41 9.75 8.93
CA VAL A 37 -11.62 10.86 9.42
C VAL A 37 -10.28 10.31 9.89
N ASP A 38 -9.22 10.73 9.21
CA ASP A 38 -7.86 10.37 9.59
C ASP A 38 -7.34 11.28 10.69
N HIS A 39 -6.47 10.77 11.55
CA HIS A 39 -5.88 11.54 12.64
C HIS A 39 -4.42 11.11 12.89
N ASP A 40 -3.65 12.03 13.43
CA ASP A 40 -2.30 11.75 13.89
C ASP A 40 -2.35 10.85 15.14
N HIS A 41 -1.76 9.69 15.05
CA HIS A 41 -1.77 8.71 16.14
C HIS A 41 -0.96 9.15 17.36
N ARG A 42 -0.06 10.12 17.23
CA ARG A 42 0.73 10.65 18.33
C ARG A 42 -0.02 11.71 19.13
N THR A 43 -0.74 12.57 18.43
CA THR A 43 -1.42 13.73 19.03
C THR A 43 -2.93 13.53 19.17
N GLY A 44 -3.52 12.69 18.32
CA GLY A 44 -4.96 12.51 18.18
C GLY A 44 -5.62 13.58 17.32
N GLU A 45 -4.87 14.55 16.79
CA GLU A 45 -5.42 15.62 15.97
C GLU A 45 -5.92 15.10 14.64
N CYS A 46 -7.15 15.46 14.27
CA CYS A 46 -7.73 15.08 12.99
C CYS A 46 -7.04 15.82 11.85
N ARG A 47 -6.73 15.10 10.78
CA ARG A 47 -5.99 15.63 9.63
C ARG A 47 -6.90 15.93 8.43
N ALA A 48 -7.67 14.96 7.98
CA ALA A 48 -8.57 15.10 6.84
C ALA A 48 -9.54 13.92 6.76
N VAL A 49 -10.49 13.98 5.83
CA VAL A 49 -11.30 12.83 5.42
C VAL A 49 -10.60 12.15 4.25
N VAL A 50 -10.43 10.85 4.35
CA VAL A 50 -9.74 10.04 3.33
C VAL A 50 -10.54 8.76 3.05
N CYS A 51 -10.25 8.13 1.93
CA CYS A 51 -10.80 6.79 1.66
C CYS A 51 -10.36 5.82 2.75
N ARG A 52 -11.21 4.90 3.14
CA ARG A 52 -10.88 3.88 4.16
C ARG A 52 -9.62 3.11 3.78
N TRP A 53 -9.50 2.72 2.52
CA TRP A 53 -8.32 1.99 2.04
C TRP A 53 -7.05 2.84 2.11
N CYS A 54 -7.13 4.11 1.71
CA CYS A 54 -5.99 5.02 1.80
C CYS A 54 -5.54 5.20 3.25
N ASN A 55 -6.48 5.31 4.18
CA ASN A 55 -6.17 5.38 5.61
C ASN A 55 -5.43 4.14 6.11
N ALA A 56 -5.88 2.96 5.68
CA ALA A 56 -5.23 1.69 6.07
C ALA A 56 -3.79 1.61 5.56
N VAL A 57 -3.56 2.01 4.32
CA VAL A 57 -2.21 2.05 3.73
C VAL A 57 -1.33 3.08 4.43
N LEU A 58 -1.86 4.29 4.67
CA LEU A 58 -1.14 5.33 5.40
C LEU A 58 -0.70 4.85 6.80
N GLY A 59 -1.59 4.19 7.52
CA GLY A 59 -1.27 3.66 8.84
C GLY A 59 -0.12 2.66 8.82
N LYS A 60 -0.06 1.81 7.81
CA LYS A 60 1.06 0.88 7.62
C LYS A 60 2.36 1.61 7.29
N ILE A 61 2.30 2.59 6.40
CA ILE A 61 3.46 3.41 6.03
C ILE A 61 4.02 4.13 7.25
N GLU A 62 3.17 4.80 8.01
CA GLU A 62 3.58 5.51 9.23
C GLU A 62 4.20 4.55 10.24
N ASN A 63 3.57 3.41 10.51
CA ASN A 63 4.05 2.42 11.47
C ASN A 63 5.45 1.91 11.09
N TRP A 64 5.67 1.55 9.83
CA TRP A 64 6.98 1.07 9.37
C TRP A 64 8.02 2.17 9.37
N THR A 65 7.67 3.37 8.94
CA THR A 65 8.59 4.50 8.88
C THR A 65 9.10 4.89 10.28
N PHE A 66 8.21 4.89 11.27
CA PHE A 66 8.61 5.17 12.66
C PHE A 66 9.52 4.09 13.26
N ARG A 67 9.49 2.86 12.74
CA ARG A 67 10.36 1.78 13.21
C ARG A 67 11.80 1.89 12.72
N ILE A 68 12.09 2.72 11.74
CA ILE A 68 13.46 2.90 11.24
C ILE A 68 14.39 3.36 12.38
N GLY A 69 13.94 4.31 13.19
CA GLY A 69 14.71 4.84 14.32
C GLY A 69 16.03 5.47 13.89
N GLN A 70 17.07 5.33 14.71
CA GLN A 70 18.44 5.78 14.41
C GLN A 70 18.56 7.26 14.03
N GLY A 71 17.65 8.12 14.53
CA GLY A 71 17.67 9.54 14.23
C GLY A 71 17.18 9.91 12.82
N VAL A 72 16.64 8.96 12.08
CA VAL A 72 16.06 9.22 10.75
C VAL A 72 14.73 9.92 10.87
N ASP A 73 14.59 11.06 10.19
CA ASP A 73 13.30 11.77 10.11
C ASP A 73 12.34 10.99 9.19
N PRO A 74 11.17 10.54 9.71
CA PRO A 74 10.22 9.77 8.90
C PRO A 74 9.73 10.48 7.64
N LEU A 75 9.45 11.78 7.71
CA LEU A 75 8.94 12.53 6.55
C LEU A 75 10.01 12.71 5.48
N MET A 76 11.24 12.99 5.88
CA MET A 76 12.38 13.04 4.96
C MET A 76 12.57 11.70 4.27
N PHE A 77 12.49 10.60 5.01
CA PHE A 77 12.61 9.25 4.46
C PHE A 77 11.51 8.98 3.42
N LEU A 78 10.25 9.32 3.71
CA LEU A 78 9.14 9.15 2.77
C LEU A 78 9.34 9.97 1.48
N GLY A 79 9.81 11.21 1.60
CA GLY A 79 10.16 12.03 0.44
C GLY A 79 11.26 11.38 -0.39
N ASN A 80 12.29 10.87 0.26
CA ASN A 80 13.37 10.16 -0.41
C ASN A 80 12.91 8.86 -1.07
N VAL A 81 11.99 8.12 -0.46
CA VAL A 81 11.38 6.92 -1.07
C VAL A 81 10.68 7.28 -2.37
N SER A 82 9.87 8.32 -2.36
CA SER A 82 9.17 8.78 -3.56
C SER A 82 10.15 9.11 -4.69
N ASN A 83 11.19 9.89 -4.39
CA ASN A 83 12.21 10.27 -5.38
C ASN A 83 13.02 9.06 -5.85
N TYR A 84 13.34 8.15 -4.95
CA TYR A 84 14.08 6.93 -5.27
C TYR A 84 13.31 6.05 -6.25
N LEU A 85 12.02 5.85 -6.03
CA LEU A 85 11.18 5.04 -6.92
C LEU A 85 10.99 5.69 -8.30
N LYS A 86 10.94 7.03 -8.37
CA LYS A 86 10.84 7.76 -9.64
C LYS A 86 12.11 7.73 -10.49
N ARG A 87 13.25 7.32 -9.94
CA ARG A 87 14.52 7.26 -10.69
C ARG A 87 14.43 6.38 -11.94
N GLY A 88 13.64 5.31 -11.88
CA GLY A 88 13.40 4.45 -13.03
C GLY A 88 12.83 5.19 -14.22
N ASP A 89 11.94 6.17 -13.96
CA ASP A 89 11.28 6.96 -15.01
C ASP A 89 12.17 8.09 -15.56
N THR A 90 13.08 8.64 -14.74
CA THR A 90 13.86 9.82 -15.09
C THR A 90 15.30 9.51 -15.51
N LEU A 91 15.97 8.62 -14.81
CA LEU A 91 17.38 8.28 -15.02
C LEU A 91 17.59 6.88 -15.59
N GLY A 92 16.50 6.08 -15.63
CA GLY A 92 16.57 4.67 -15.98
C GLY A 92 17.21 3.83 -14.87
N TYR A 93 16.99 2.54 -14.95
CA TYR A 93 17.68 1.55 -14.13
C TYR A 93 18.93 1.04 -14.87
N LYS A 94 19.76 0.28 -14.18
CA LYS A 94 21.04 -0.18 -14.73
C LYS A 94 20.93 -1.26 -15.82
N GLY A 95 19.72 -1.69 -16.15
CA GLY A 95 19.48 -2.67 -17.22
C GLY A 95 19.87 -4.11 -16.88
N VAL A 96 20.09 -4.41 -15.61
CA VAL A 96 20.40 -5.76 -15.13
C VAL A 96 19.29 -6.28 -14.23
N ILE A 97 19.06 -7.59 -14.30
CA ILE A 97 18.01 -8.26 -13.52
C ILE A 97 18.65 -8.96 -12.33
N TYR A 98 18.02 -8.83 -11.17
CA TYR A 98 18.46 -9.47 -9.94
C TYR A 98 18.44 -11.02 -10.09
N PRO A 99 19.48 -11.74 -9.62
CA PRO A 99 19.64 -13.17 -9.94
C PRO A 99 18.45 -14.08 -9.59
N SER A 100 17.76 -13.83 -8.49
CA SER A 100 16.62 -14.65 -8.06
C SER A 100 15.28 -14.23 -8.67
N HIS A 101 15.25 -13.13 -9.45
CA HIS A 101 14.03 -12.65 -10.07
C HIS A 101 13.61 -13.58 -11.21
N LYS A 102 12.31 -13.87 -11.29
CA LYS A 102 11.72 -14.62 -12.40
C LYS A 102 10.68 -13.74 -13.10
N THR A 103 10.77 -13.67 -14.43
CA THR A 103 9.75 -13.00 -15.24
C THR A 103 8.44 -13.78 -15.20
N GLU A 104 7.35 -13.16 -15.64
CA GLU A 104 6.05 -13.86 -15.71
C GLU A 104 6.11 -15.07 -16.65
N ASP A 105 6.84 -14.99 -17.75
CA ASP A 105 7.04 -16.13 -18.65
C ASP A 105 7.84 -17.26 -17.97
N GLU A 106 8.91 -16.95 -17.28
CA GLU A 106 9.68 -17.93 -16.50
C GLU A 106 8.83 -18.60 -15.42
N LYS A 107 8.01 -17.85 -14.71
CA LYS A 107 7.08 -18.38 -13.71
C LYS A 107 6.07 -19.32 -14.36
N ARG A 108 5.51 -18.93 -15.51
CA ARG A 108 4.56 -19.75 -16.26
C ARG A 108 5.20 -21.06 -16.73
N LEU A 109 6.39 -21.01 -17.31
CA LEU A 109 7.13 -22.18 -17.75
C LEU A 109 7.45 -23.14 -16.60
N LEU A 110 7.87 -22.58 -15.45
CA LEU A 110 8.16 -23.38 -14.26
C LEU A 110 6.88 -24.04 -13.71
N LYS A 111 5.76 -23.33 -13.67
CA LYS A 111 4.46 -23.87 -13.26
C LYS A 111 4.03 -25.01 -14.17
N ASN A 112 4.16 -24.84 -15.48
CA ASN A 112 3.81 -25.85 -16.47
C ASN A 112 4.69 -27.11 -16.33
N LYS A 113 5.99 -26.93 -16.12
CA LYS A 113 6.93 -28.02 -15.88
C LYS A 113 6.56 -28.81 -14.62
N ARG A 114 6.27 -28.12 -13.51
CA ARG A 114 5.85 -28.76 -12.24
C ARG A 114 4.54 -29.54 -12.41
N ALA A 115 3.56 -28.98 -13.12
CA ALA A 115 2.29 -29.64 -13.39
C ALA A 115 2.49 -30.90 -14.24
N ARG A 116 3.35 -30.84 -15.26
CA ARG A 116 3.69 -32.01 -16.09
C ARG A 116 4.35 -33.12 -15.28
N ILE A 117 5.30 -32.79 -14.41
CA ILE A 117 5.98 -33.75 -13.53
C ILE A 117 4.98 -34.37 -12.58
N ALA A 118 4.10 -33.57 -11.95
CA ALA A 118 3.09 -34.08 -11.03
C ALA A 118 2.12 -35.03 -11.73
N ARG A 119 1.67 -34.73 -12.95
CA ARG A 119 0.80 -35.61 -13.74
C ARG A 119 1.49 -36.90 -14.11
N ALA A 120 2.74 -36.88 -14.51
CA ALA A 120 3.51 -38.09 -14.82
C ALA A 120 3.70 -38.96 -13.58
N LYS A 121 3.98 -38.38 -12.42
CA LYS A 121 4.10 -39.09 -11.14
C LYS A 121 2.78 -39.77 -10.73
N ALA A 122 1.67 -39.02 -10.84
CA ALA A 122 0.34 -39.56 -10.54
C ALA A 122 -0.04 -40.72 -11.46
N LYS A 123 0.26 -40.62 -12.75
CA LYS A 123 0.01 -41.66 -13.75
C LYS A 123 0.83 -42.94 -13.43
N ARG A 124 2.09 -42.81 -13.01
CA ARG A 124 2.94 -43.94 -12.60
C ARG A 124 2.39 -44.62 -11.35
N ALA A 125 1.96 -43.82 -10.34
CA ALA A 125 1.37 -44.36 -9.12
C ALA A 125 0.08 -45.14 -9.42
N THR A 126 -0.78 -44.64 -10.32
CA THR A 126 -2.01 -45.32 -10.74
C THR A 126 -1.70 -46.63 -11.49
N ALA A 127 -0.66 -46.67 -12.32
CA ALA A 127 -0.27 -47.87 -13.06
C ALA A 127 0.31 -48.99 -12.19
N GLN A 128 0.81 -48.65 -11.00
CA GLN A 128 1.39 -49.63 -10.05
C GLN A 128 0.39 -50.18 -9.05
N SER A 129 -0.83 -49.70 -9.01
CA SER A 129 -1.87 -50.14 -8.08
C SER A 129 -2.75 -51.24 -8.65
#